data_6856cb2e81c55063199f56c9fa3bbd9b
#
_entry.id   6856cb2e81c55063199f56c9fa3bbd9b
#
_cell.length_a   1.000
_cell.length_b   1.000
_cell.length_c   1.000
_cell.angle_alpha   90.00
_cell.angle_beta   90.00
_cell.angle_gamma   90.00
#
_symmetry.space_group_name_H-M   'P 1'
#
loop_
_entity.id
_entity.type
_entity.pdbx_description
1 polymer ?
#
loop_
_entity_poly.entity_id
_entity_poly.type
_entity_poly.pdbx_seq_one_letter_code
_entity_poly.pdbx_strand_id
1 'polypeptide(L)'
;MNKRKVYPQWFLILPLMLYIVFFLFPSLLGVFYSFTDWGRATPKNGLHFVGLKNYVEIFTSNKSYSNGIWNTLKFTLVSNVVKIIPALFLAIILFEGIRGMGAYRTVFYLPSIIPFVIIGIIFTSVLNYKNGMLNGALEAIGLGALKQKWLSDLNVVWKSIYMVDAWRGIGYVMTIFMTGLSTIDKTYYEAAKVDGANFWQRLWHVTLPMMRGAIMINLVFGVTYGLKVFDIVYVLTNGGPGHATEVMTTYSFQLYGADNYGLATAFNAILLLITMVAGILIVRGMSRKGALGQ
;
A
#
# COMPACT_ATOMS: atom_id res chain seq x y z
N MET A 1 -17.39 24.81 36.83
CA MET A 1 -16.25 23.90 37.09
C MET A 1 -15.17 24.13 36.04
N ASN A 2 -14.06 24.78 36.42
CA ASN A 2 -12.91 25.01 35.52
C ASN A 2 -12.22 23.65 35.30
N LYS A 3 -12.36 23.08 34.11
CA LYS A 3 -11.58 21.90 33.71
C LYS A 3 -10.10 22.31 33.73
N ARG A 4 -9.38 22.01 34.82
CA ARG A 4 -7.92 22.15 34.86
C ARG A 4 -7.36 21.39 33.65
N LYS A 5 -6.75 22.11 32.71
CA LYS A 5 -6.03 21.50 31.60
C LYS A 5 -4.89 20.69 32.21
N VAL A 6 -4.99 19.37 32.14
CA VAL A 6 -4.05 18.43 32.78
C VAL A 6 -2.64 18.57 32.19
N TYR A 7 -2.54 19.07 30.94
CA TYR A 7 -1.27 19.29 30.26
C TYR A 7 -1.15 20.73 29.77
N PRO A 8 -0.02 21.42 30.01
CA PRO A 8 0.22 22.75 29.48
C PRO A 8 0.34 22.70 27.93
N GLN A 9 -0.32 23.65 27.27
CA GLN A 9 -0.39 23.72 25.79
C GLN A 9 0.98 23.84 25.11
N TRP A 10 1.98 24.36 25.82
CA TRP A 10 3.35 24.49 25.29
C TRP A 10 4.01 23.13 24.97
N PHE A 11 3.57 22.00 25.57
CA PHE A 11 4.03 20.65 25.20
C PHE A 11 3.73 20.32 23.73
N LEU A 12 2.73 20.94 23.11
CA LEU A 12 2.38 20.73 21.71
C LEU A 12 3.27 21.56 20.75
N ILE A 13 3.92 22.62 21.26
CA ILE A 13 4.69 23.55 20.39
C ILE A 13 5.86 22.82 19.72
N LEU A 14 6.66 22.08 20.46
CA LEU A 14 7.83 21.40 19.91
C LEU A 14 7.47 20.34 18.87
N PRO A 15 6.56 19.37 19.12
CA PRO A 15 6.12 18.41 18.08
C PRO A 15 5.50 19.10 16.86
N LEU A 16 4.69 20.15 17.07
CA LEU A 16 4.06 20.89 15.99
C LEU A 16 5.10 21.63 15.15
N MET A 17 6.08 22.28 15.78
CA MET A 17 7.18 22.95 15.08
C MET A 17 7.98 21.96 14.25
N LEU A 18 8.36 20.80 14.81
CA LEU A 18 9.08 19.75 14.08
C LEU A 18 8.25 19.24 12.89
N TYR A 19 6.96 19.03 13.07
CA TYR A 19 6.06 18.63 11.99
C TYR A 19 5.98 19.68 10.88
N ILE A 20 5.84 20.97 11.23
CA ILE A 20 5.79 22.06 10.26
C ILE A 20 7.10 22.17 9.49
N VAL A 21 8.24 22.18 10.19
CA VAL A 21 9.57 22.40 9.56
C VAL A 21 10.00 21.21 8.70
N PHE A 22 9.84 19.98 9.19
CA PHE A 22 10.37 18.80 8.51
C PHE A 22 9.37 18.08 7.61
N PHE A 23 8.08 18.34 7.74
CA PHE A 23 7.06 17.68 6.92
C PHE A 23 6.24 18.67 6.08
N LEU A 24 5.58 19.63 6.72
CA LEU A 24 4.66 20.52 6.02
C LEU A 24 5.39 21.47 5.07
N PHE A 25 6.44 22.13 5.55
CA PHE A 25 7.20 23.09 4.75
C PHE A 25 7.87 22.46 3.52
N PRO A 26 8.63 21.33 3.60
CA PRO A 26 9.15 20.66 2.41
C PRO A 26 8.07 20.17 1.46
N SER A 27 6.91 19.71 1.98
CA SER A 27 5.79 19.29 1.14
C SER A 27 5.22 20.46 0.33
N LEU A 28 5.04 21.62 0.95
CA LEU A 28 4.58 22.83 0.28
C LEU A 28 5.60 23.35 -0.75
N LEU A 29 6.90 23.30 -0.41
CA LEU A 29 7.96 23.62 -1.37
C LEU A 29 7.93 22.66 -2.57
N GLY A 30 7.72 21.36 -2.35
CA GLY A 30 7.56 20.40 -3.43
C GLY A 30 6.38 20.75 -4.35
N VAL A 31 5.24 21.14 -3.77
CA VAL A 31 4.08 21.63 -4.56
C VAL A 31 4.44 22.91 -5.32
N PHE A 32 5.17 23.86 -4.72
CA PHE A 32 5.63 25.06 -5.42
C PHE A 32 6.55 24.71 -6.59
N TYR A 33 7.54 23.87 -6.39
CA TYR A 33 8.47 23.46 -7.45
C TYR A 33 7.80 22.68 -8.58
N SER A 34 6.67 22.06 -8.35
CA SER A 34 5.91 21.39 -9.41
C SER A 34 5.36 22.32 -10.49
N PHE A 35 5.28 23.63 -10.21
CA PHE A 35 4.90 24.68 -11.17
C PHE A 35 6.09 25.38 -11.81
N THR A 36 7.31 24.87 -11.62
CA THR A 36 8.55 25.49 -12.13
C THR A 36 9.32 24.56 -13.06
N ASP A 37 10.27 25.13 -13.78
CA ASP A 37 11.23 24.39 -14.62
C ASP A 37 12.48 23.94 -13.84
N TRP A 38 12.34 23.74 -12.53
CA TRP A 38 13.45 23.34 -11.67
C TRP A 38 14.12 22.07 -12.18
N GLY A 39 15.42 22.19 -12.52
CA GLY A 39 16.17 21.09 -13.07
C GLY A 39 17.65 21.42 -13.28
N ARG A 40 18.32 20.62 -14.08
CA ARG A 40 19.76 20.73 -14.33
C ARG A 40 20.22 22.11 -14.86
N ALA A 41 19.35 22.78 -15.62
CA ALA A 41 19.65 24.09 -16.21
C ALA A 41 19.42 25.26 -15.24
N THR A 42 18.68 25.06 -14.14
CA THR A 42 18.29 26.11 -13.18
C THR A 42 19.49 26.91 -12.64
N PRO A 43 20.64 26.30 -12.29
CA PRO A 43 21.78 27.09 -11.78
C PRO A 43 22.34 28.11 -12.78
N LYS A 44 22.15 27.88 -14.09
CA LYS A 44 22.63 28.78 -15.15
C LYS A 44 21.59 29.78 -15.58
N ASN A 45 20.32 29.35 -15.69
CA ASN A 45 19.25 30.12 -16.32
C ASN A 45 18.29 30.77 -15.30
N GLY A 46 18.43 30.44 -14.01
CA GLY A 46 17.47 30.80 -12.98
C GLY A 46 16.26 29.85 -12.94
N LEU A 47 15.42 30.02 -11.92
CA LEU A 47 14.17 29.28 -11.73
C LEU A 47 13.01 30.06 -12.33
N HIS A 48 12.28 29.46 -13.30
CA HIS A 48 11.14 30.11 -13.93
C HIS A 48 9.84 29.39 -13.56
N PHE A 49 8.79 30.15 -13.38
CA PHE A 49 7.45 29.63 -13.18
C PHE A 49 6.85 29.23 -14.54
N VAL A 50 6.53 27.95 -14.70
CA VAL A 50 5.97 27.39 -15.96
C VAL A 50 4.48 27.03 -15.86
N GLY A 51 3.85 27.34 -14.75
CA GLY A 51 2.43 27.03 -14.52
C GLY A 51 2.15 25.53 -14.56
N LEU A 52 1.13 25.14 -15.32
CA LEU A 52 0.69 23.74 -15.42
C LEU A 52 1.47 22.89 -16.45
N LYS A 53 2.54 23.40 -17.04
CA LYS A 53 3.28 22.71 -18.10
C LYS A 53 3.71 21.29 -17.70
N ASN A 54 4.28 21.11 -16.50
CA ASN A 54 4.70 19.80 -15.99
C ASN A 54 3.50 18.82 -15.88
N TYR A 55 2.36 19.31 -15.46
CA TYR A 55 1.14 18.50 -15.37
C TYR A 55 0.62 18.11 -16.76
N VAL A 56 0.58 19.05 -17.70
CA VAL A 56 0.21 18.77 -19.10
C VAL A 56 1.15 17.72 -19.68
N GLU A 57 2.44 17.84 -19.45
CA GLU A 57 3.45 16.89 -19.91
C GLU A 57 3.20 15.48 -19.39
N ILE A 58 2.85 15.31 -18.11
CA ILE A 58 2.52 14.00 -17.54
C ILE A 58 1.37 13.32 -18.28
N PHE A 59 0.36 14.08 -18.69
CA PHE A 59 -0.84 13.51 -19.32
C PHE A 59 -0.78 13.41 -20.84
N THR A 60 0.02 14.24 -21.51
CA THR A 60 -0.01 14.36 -22.99
C THR A 60 1.26 13.93 -23.69
N SER A 61 2.44 14.24 -23.13
CA SER A 61 3.70 14.12 -23.88
C SER A 61 4.24 12.69 -23.92
N ASN A 62 3.99 11.90 -22.90
CA ASN A 62 4.48 10.52 -22.81
C ASN A 62 3.42 9.58 -22.26
N LYS A 63 2.93 8.68 -23.13
CA LYS A 63 1.95 7.66 -22.75
C LYS A 63 2.42 6.80 -21.56
N SER A 64 3.73 6.62 -21.38
CA SER A 64 4.28 5.89 -20.24
C SER A 64 4.03 6.58 -18.91
N TYR A 65 4.03 7.91 -18.85
CA TYR A 65 3.75 8.66 -17.62
C TYR A 65 2.29 8.46 -17.17
N SER A 66 1.34 8.56 -18.09
CA SER A 66 -0.07 8.28 -17.77
C SER A 66 -0.29 6.82 -17.36
N ASN A 67 0.44 5.88 -17.99
CA ASN A 67 0.43 4.48 -17.55
C ASN A 67 0.92 4.30 -16.10
N GLY A 68 1.90 5.07 -15.65
CA GLY A 68 2.37 5.06 -14.26
C GLY A 68 1.27 5.42 -13.26
N ILE A 69 0.41 6.38 -13.60
CA ILE A 69 -0.77 6.72 -12.78
C ILE A 69 -1.73 5.53 -12.71
N TRP A 70 -2.08 4.96 -13.86
CA TRP A 70 -2.97 3.80 -13.93
C TRP A 70 -2.41 2.57 -13.22
N ASN A 71 -1.12 2.31 -13.36
CA ASN A 71 -0.45 1.22 -12.68
C ASN A 71 -0.49 1.41 -11.16
N THR A 72 -0.28 2.63 -10.66
CA THR A 72 -0.39 2.95 -9.24
C THR A 72 -1.80 2.68 -8.71
N LEU A 73 -2.83 3.12 -9.44
CA LEU A 73 -4.23 2.88 -9.06
C LEU A 73 -4.59 1.39 -9.11
N LYS A 74 -4.20 0.69 -10.18
CA LYS A 74 -4.41 -0.76 -10.32
C LYS A 74 -3.69 -1.52 -9.21
N PHE A 75 -2.41 -1.18 -8.95
CA PHE A 75 -1.66 -1.80 -7.86
C PHE A 75 -2.36 -1.59 -6.53
N THR A 76 -2.78 -0.38 -6.23
CA THR A 76 -3.49 -0.07 -4.99
C THR A 76 -4.74 -0.93 -4.82
N LEU A 77 -5.57 -1.04 -5.85
CA LEU A 77 -6.80 -1.81 -5.80
C LEU A 77 -6.52 -3.31 -5.65
N VAL A 78 -5.73 -3.87 -6.56
CA VAL A 78 -5.48 -5.34 -6.62
C VAL A 78 -4.70 -5.80 -5.39
N SER A 79 -3.63 -5.10 -5.01
CA SER A 79 -2.83 -5.43 -3.84
C SER A 79 -3.65 -5.44 -2.54
N ASN A 80 -4.58 -4.48 -2.39
CA ASN A 80 -5.49 -4.49 -1.23
C ASN A 80 -6.42 -5.70 -1.23
N VAL A 81 -7.06 -6.01 -2.34
CA VAL A 81 -7.98 -7.16 -2.45
C VAL A 81 -7.24 -8.47 -2.14
N VAL A 82 -6.06 -8.67 -2.76
CA VAL A 82 -5.26 -9.89 -2.64
C VAL A 82 -4.68 -10.05 -1.23
N LYS A 83 -4.50 -8.99 -0.45
CA LYS A 83 -4.05 -9.05 0.95
C LYS A 83 -5.19 -9.11 1.95
N ILE A 84 -6.18 -8.24 1.81
CA ILE A 84 -7.23 -8.06 2.82
C ILE A 84 -8.12 -9.30 2.91
N ILE A 85 -8.53 -9.88 1.78
CA ILE A 85 -9.43 -11.03 1.79
C ILE A 85 -8.78 -12.26 2.43
N PRO A 86 -7.60 -12.74 1.99
CA PRO A 86 -6.97 -13.89 2.64
C PRO A 86 -6.59 -13.61 4.09
N ALA A 87 -6.12 -12.39 4.41
CA ALA A 87 -5.77 -12.02 5.78
C ALA A 87 -6.97 -12.05 6.73
N LEU A 88 -8.15 -11.64 6.28
CA LEU A 88 -9.37 -11.72 7.06
C LEU A 88 -9.73 -13.18 7.36
N PHE A 89 -9.73 -14.05 6.35
CA PHE A 89 -10.00 -15.48 6.55
C PHE A 89 -8.98 -16.14 7.48
N LEU A 90 -7.69 -15.86 7.29
CA LEU A 90 -6.63 -16.34 8.18
C LEU A 90 -6.83 -15.85 9.62
N ALA A 91 -7.19 -14.58 9.80
CA ALA A 91 -7.45 -14.02 11.11
C ALA A 91 -8.63 -14.73 11.82
N ILE A 92 -9.73 -14.99 11.11
CA ILE A 92 -10.90 -15.69 11.65
C ILE A 92 -10.53 -17.13 12.02
N ILE A 93 -9.88 -17.87 11.11
CA ILE A 93 -9.47 -19.25 11.35
C ILE A 93 -8.54 -19.36 12.56
N LEU A 94 -7.56 -18.47 12.66
CA LEU A 94 -6.64 -18.46 13.79
C LEU A 94 -7.31 -18.00 15.09
N PHE A 95 -8.31 -17.12 15.02
CA PHE A 95 -9.03 -16.62 16.18
C PHE A 95 -9.94 -17.67 16.82
N GLU A 96 -10.48 -18.61 16.04
CA GLU A 96 -11.31 -19.73 16.54
C GLU A 96 -10.56 -20.73 17.43
N GLY A 97 -9.23 -20.57 17.61
CA GLY A 97 -8.48 -21.28 18.63
C GLY A 97 -7.79 -22.57 18.16
N ILE A 98 -7.08 -22.53 17.04
CA ILE A 98 -6.26 -23.65 16.55
C ILE A 98 -5.07 -23.90 17.49
N ARG A 99 -4.75 -25.17 17.80
CA ARG A 99 -3.53 -25.55 18.52
C ARG A 99 -2.30 -24.98 17.81
N GLY A 100 -1.41 -24.31 18.56
CA GLY A 100 -0.21 -23.68 17.95
C GLY A 100 -0.45 -22.30 17.33
N MET A 101 -1.57 -21.62 17.59
CA MET A 101 -1.93 -20.31 17.05
C MET A 101 -0.79 -19.28 17.10
N GLY A 102 0.00 -19.27 18.18
CA GLY A 102 1.15 -18.36 18.31
C GLY A 102 2.21 -18.59 17.24
N ALA A 103 2.53 -19.85 16.94
CA ALA A 103 3.49 -20.19 15.88
C ALA A 103 2.99 -19.79 14.51
N TYR A 104 1.71 -20.04 14.18
CA TYR A 104 1.12 -19.61 12.90
C TYR A 104 1.14 -18.09 12.75
N ARG A 105 0.79 -17.33 13.79
CA ARG A 105 0.90 -15.87 13.79
C ARG A 105 2.32 -15.42 13.45
N THR A 106 3.32 -16.00 14.09
CA THR A 106 4.72 -15.67 13.88
C THR A 106 5.13 -15.99 12.44
N VAL A 107 4.81 -17.17 11.92
CA VAL A 107 5.17 -17.61 10.57
C VAL A 107 4.56 -16.70 9.51
N PHE A 108 3.27 -16.35 9.62
CA PHE A 108 2.63 -15.44 8.68
C PHE A 108 3.11 -14.00 8.80
N TYR A 109 3.49 -13.55 10.01
CA TYR A 109 3.95 -12.18 10.23
C TYR A 109 5.42 -11.98 9.83
N LEU A 110 6.26 -13.01 9.94
CA LEU A 110 7.70 -12.95 9.70
C LEU A 110 8.09 -12.33 8.35
N PRO A 111 7.43 -12.63 7.22
CA PRO A 111 7.74 -11.98 5.94
C PRO A 111 7.60 -10.45 5.98
N SER A 112 6.70 -9.92 6.80
CA SER A 112 6.43 -8.47 6.84
C SER A 112 7.56 -7.64 7.44
N ILE A 113 8.43 -8.25 8.24
CA ILE A 113 9.60 -7.58 8.84
C ILE A 113 10.86 -7.65 7.98
N ILE A 114 10.85 -8.44 6.89
CA ILE A 114 11.99 -8.54 5.99
C ILE A 114 12.14 -7.24 5.19
N PRO A 115 13.35 -6.63 5.14
CA PRO A 115 13.60 -5.45 4.32
C PRO A 115 13.33 -5.72 2.83
N PHE A 116 12.76 -4.74 2.11
CA PHE A 116 12.41 -4.89 0.69
C PHE A 116 13.60 -5.26 -0.20
N VAL A 117 14.79 -4.73 0.08
CA VAL A 117 15.99 -5.05 -0.69
C VAL A 117 16.32 -6.55 -0.62
N ILE A 118 16.19 -7.15 0.57
CA ILE A 118 16.40 -8.60 0.76
C ILE A 118 15.31 -9.40 0.03
N ILE A 119 14.07 -8.96 0.09
CA ILE A 119 12.97 -9.55 -0.68
C ILE A 119 13.28 -9.50 -2.18
N GLY A 120 13.79 -8.36 -2.67
CA GLY A 120 14.21 -8.21 -4.06
C GLY A 120 15.25 -9.24 -4.45
N ILE A 121 16.33 -9.38 -3.68
CA ILE A 121 17.41 -10.33 -3.93
C ILE A 121 16.87 -11.77 -3.96
N ILE A 122 16.06 -12.14 -2.96
CA ILE A 122 15.49 -13.49 -2.86
C ILE A 122 14.59 -13.77 -4.07
N PHE A 123 13.61 -12.90 -4.32
CA PHE A 123 12.60 -13.18 -5.33
C PHE A 123 13.07 -12.98 -6.77
N THR A 124 14.03 -12.11 -7.05
CA THR A 124 14.67 -12.05 -8.36
C THR A 124 15.45 -13.34 -8.67
N SER A 125 16.03 -13.97 -7.65
CA SER A 125 16.67 -15.29 -7.78
C SER A 125 15.63 -16.41 -7.93
N VAL A 126 14.62 -16.46 -7.05
CA VAL A 126 13.56 -17.50 -7.07
C VAL A 126 12.76 -17.48 -8.36
N LEU A 127 12.42 -16.27 -8.87
CA LEU A 127 11.61 -16.04 -10.06
C LEU A 127 12.44 -15.93 -11.36
N ASN A 128 13.74 -16.18 -11.31
CA ASN A 128 14.59 -16.18 -12.49
C ASN A 128 14.10 -17.21 -13.51
N TYR A 129 14.01 -16.83 -14.80
CA TYR A 129 13.48 -17.71 -15.83
C TYR A 129 14.36 -18.94 -16.06
N LYS A 130 15.70 -18.77 -16.13
CA LYS A 130 16.64 -19.82 -16.50
C LYS A 130 16.96 -20.74 -15.31
N ASN A 131 17.37 -20.16 -14.20
CA ASN A 131 17.94 -20.90 -13.05
C ASN A 131 17.15 -20.70 -11.76
N GLY A 132 15.93 -20.15 -11.86
CA GLY A 132 15.12 -19.83 -10.68
C GLY A 132 14.51 -21.08 -10.05
N MET A 133 14.48 -21.08 -8.72
CA MET A 133 13.98 -22.20 -7.93
C MET A 133 12.52 -22.54 -8.25
N LEU A 134 11.67 -21.54 -8.55
CA LEU A 134 10.26 -21.77 -8.87
C LEU A 134 10.09 -22.55 -10.17
N ASN A 135 10.77 -22.15 -11.25
CA ASN A 135 10.72 -22.87 -12.52
C ASN A 135 11.37 -24.26 -12.42
N GLY A 136 12.46 -24.40 -11.65
CA GLY A 136 13.08 -25.68 -11.38
C GLY A 136 12.17 -26.65 -10.60
N ALA A 137 11.47 -26.15 -9.59
CA ALA A 137 10.49 -26.93 -8.84
C ALA A 137 9.30 -27.37 -9.72
N LEU A 138 8.76 -26.47 -10.57
CA LEU A 138 7.69 -26.82 -11.53
C LEU A 138 8.12 -27.93 -12.49
N GLU A 139 9.37 -27.90 -12.96
CA GLU A 139 9.92 -28.96 -13.83
C GLU A 139 10.06 -30.27 -13.09
N ALA A 140 10.63 -30.27 -11.88
CA ALA A 140 10.85 -31.45 -11.07
C ALA A 140 9.56 -32.24 -10.74
N ILE A 141 8.41 -31.50 -10.58
CA ILE A 141 7.10 -32.12 -10.32
C ILE A 141 6.28 -32.40 -11.59
N GLY A 142 6.88 -32.27 -12.78
CA GLY A 142 6.22 -32.54 -14.06
C GLY A 142 5.32 -31.43 -14.59
N LEU A 143 5.30 -30.24 -13.93
CA LEU A 143 4.52 -29.07 -14.34
C LEU A 143 5.34 -28.09 -15.19
N GLY A 144 6.29 -28.55 -15.98
CA GLY A 144 7.16 -27.73 -16.82
C GLY A 144 6.42 -26.80 -17.80
N ALA A 145 5.21 -27.18 -18.22
CA ALA A 145 4.35 -26.34 -19.06
C ALA A 145 3.91 -25.02 -18.37
N LEU A 146 3.98 -24.93 -17.04
CA LEU A 146 3.64 -23.73 -16.26
C LEU A 146 4.84 -22.79 -16.02
N LYS A 147 6.04 -23.14 -16.54
CA LYS A 147 7.22 -22.28 -16.44
C LYS A 147 6.96 -20.95 -17.14
N GLN A 148 7.30 -19.86 -16.48
CA GLN A 148 7.04 -18.50 -16.95
C GLN A 148 8.29 -17.63 -16.85
N LYS A 149 8.32 -16.56 -17.64
CA LYS A 149 9.26 -15.44 -17.48
C LYS A 149 8.71 -14.45 -16.47
N TRP A 150 8.62 -14.88 -15.20
CA TRP A 150 7.89 -14.24 -14.10
C TRP A 150 8.07 -12.72 -13.98
N LEU A 151 9.30 -12.21 -14.24
CA LEU A 151 9.63 -10.78 -14.10
C LEU A 151 9.87 -10.08 -15.45
N SER A 152 9.80 -10.82 -16.58
CA SER A 152 10.14 -10.28 -17.90
C SER A 152 9.01 -10.39 -18.92
N ASP A 153 7.91 -11.10 -18.61
CA ASP A 153 6.75 -11.21 -19.48
C ASP A 153 5.69 -10.19 -19.05
N LEU A 154 5.19 -9.38 -20.00
CA LEU A 154 4.19 -8.33 -19.76
C LEU A 154 2.87 -8.84 -19.17
N ASN A 155 2.49 -10.11 -19.51
CA ASN A 155 1.23 -10.69 -19.03
C ASN A 155 1.35 -11.28 -17.61
N VAL A 156 2.57 -11.52 -17.14
CA VAL A 156 2.84 -12.23 -15.88
C VAL A 156 3.45 -11.33 -14.81
N VAL A 157 4.25 -10.34 -15.20
CA VAL A 157 5.04 -9.51 -14.28
C VAL A 157 4.22 -8.90 -13.14
N TRP A 158 3.05 -8.36 -13.42
CA TRP A 158 2.18 -7.80 -12.38
C TRP A 158 1.65 -8.88 -11.42
N LYS A 159 1.35 -10.07 -11.92
CA LYS A 159 0.92 -11.21 -11.07
C LYS A 159 2.04 -11.62 -10.11
N SER A 160 3.28 -11.61 -10.59
CA SER A 160 4.46 -11.90 -9.78
C SER A 160 4.67 -10.85 -8.69
N ILE A 161 4.55 -9.56 -9.03
CA ILE A 161 4.64 -8.46 -8.06
C ILE A 161 3.54 -8.58 -6.99
N TYR A 162 2.29 -8.82 -7.38
CA TYR A 162 1.19 -9.03 -6.42
C TYR A 162 1.40 -10.24 -5.53
N MET A 163 1.91 -11.34 -6.07
CA MET A 163 2.20 -12.55 -5.30
C MET A 163 3.24 -12.28 -4.20
N VAL A 164 4.35 -11.61 -4.55
CA VAL A 164 5.42 -11.28 -3.59
C VAL A 164 4.92 -10.26 -2.56
N ASP A 165 4.18 -9.23 -2.99
CA ASP A 165 3.60 -8.21 -2.12
C ASP A 165 2.56 -8.81 -1.15
N ALA A 166 1.74 -9.74 -1.62
CA ALA A 166 0.77 -10.45 -0.79
C ALA A 166 1.46 -11.36 0.23
N TRP A 167 2.43 -12.16 -0.21
CA TRP A 167 3.21 -13.02 0.69
C TRP A 167 3.83 -12.21 1.84
N ARG A 168 4.38 -11.03 1.53
CA ARG A 168 4.95 -10.14 2.54
C ARG A 168 3.88 -9.51 3.44
N GLY A 169 2.76 -9.06 2.87
CA GLY A 169 1.83 -8.17 3.55
C GLY A 169 0.66 -8.83 4.28
N ILE A 170 0.29 -10.05 3.92
CA ILE A 170 -0.89 -10.75 4.50
C ILE A 170 -0.80 -10.86 6.02
N GLY A 171 0.36 -11.22 6.56
CA GLY A 171 0.53 -11.39 8.00
C GLY A 171 0.34 -10.11 8.81
N TYR A 172 0.80 -8.96 8.28
CA TYR A 172 0.57 -7.66 8.90
C TYR A 172 -0.93 -7.31 8.93
N VAL A 173 -1.62 -7.44 7.80
CA VAL A 173 -3.07 -7.19 7.68
C VAL A 173 -3.87 -8.14 8.58
N MET A 174 -3.49 -9.42 8.63
CA MET A 174 -4.07 -10.44 9.49
C MET A 174 -3.97 -10.05 10.97
N THR A 175 -2.84 -9.53 11.41
CA THR A 175 -2.62 -9.13 12.81
C THR A 175 -3.57 -7.99 13.23
N ILE A 176 -3.81 -7.02 12.36
CA ILE A 176 -4.78 -5.94 12.60
C ILE A 176 -6.20 -6.53 12.71
N PHE A 177 -6.57 -7.47 11.84
CA PHE A 177 -7.87 -8.14 11.94
C PHE A 177 -8.01 -8.97 13.22
N MET A 178 -6.98 -9.68 13.62
CA MET A 178 -7.00 -10.44 14.89
C MET A 178 -7.19 -9.53 16.11
N THR A 179 -6.58 -8.35 16.10
CA THR A 179 -6.81 -7.35 17.14
C THR A 179 -8.28 -6.88 17.12
N GLY A 180 -8.83 -6.61 15.95
CA GLY A 180 -10.25 -6.26 15.80
C GLY A 180 -11.19 -7.36 16.29
N LEU A 181 -10.91 -8.64 15.95
CA LEU A 181 -11.69 -9.78 16.42
C LEU A 181 -11.65 -9.91 17.96
N SER A 182 -10.50 -9.63 18.58
CA SER A 182 -10.36 -9.73 20.04
C SER A 182 -11.17 -8.70 20.84
N THR A 183 -11.67 -7.65 20.17
CA THR A 183 -12.52 -6.63 20.81
C THR A 183 -14.00 -6.99 20.81
N ILE A 184 -14.41 -8.05 20.07
CA ILE A 184 -15.80 -8.49 20.00
C ILE A 184 -16.11 -9.38 21.20
N ASP A 185 -17.13 -9.02 21.97
CA ASP A 185 -17.56 -9.83 23.09
C ASP A 185 -18.14 -11.18 22.61
N LYS A 186 -17.74 -12.26 23.28
CA LYS A 186 -18.17 -13.62 22.92
C LYS A 186 -19.67 -13.82 23.03
N THR A 187 -20.36 -13.05 23.87
CA THR A 187 -21.80 -13.10 24.05
C THR A 187 -22.56 -12.90 22.75
N TYR A 188 -22.05 -12.06 21.81
CA TYR A 188 -22.68 -11.90 20.50
C TYR A 188 -22.63 -13.18 19.64
N TYR A 189 -21.51 -13.91 19.74
CA TYR A 189 -21.38 -15.18 19.01
C TYR A 189 -22.21 -16.29 19.64
N GLU A 190 -22.33 -16.29 20.98
CA GLU A 190 -23.14 -17.24 21.72
C GLU A 190 -24.64 -17.03 21.43
N ALA A 191 -25.13 -15.79 21.48
CA ALA A 191 -26.49 -15.43 21.08
C ALA A 191 -26.80 -15.87 19.64
N ALA A 192 -25.92 -15.53 18.70
CA ALA A 192 -26.10 -15.93 17.29
C ALA A 192 -26.12 -17.47 17.11
N LYS A 193 -25.38 -18.23 17.94
CA LYS A 193 -25.45 -19.69 17.92
C LYS A 193 -26.76 -20.23 18.47
N VAL A 194 -27.30 -19.62 19.53
CA VAL A 194 -28.61 -19.98 20.10
C VAL A 194 -29.71 -19.73 19.07
N ASP A 195 -29.62 -18.63 18.28
CA ASP A 195 -30.51 -18.30 17.19
C ASP A 195 -30.34 -19.20 15.94
N GLY A 196 -29.41 -20.18 15.99
CA GLY A 196 -29.17 -21.13 14.90
C GLY A 196 -28.38 -20.56 13.73
N ALA A 197 -27.71 -19.41 13.89
CA ALA A 197 -26.94 -18.80 12.82
C ALA A 197 -25.72 -19.64 12.41
N ASN A 198 -25.61 -19.94 11.11
CA ASN A 198 -24.46 -20.62 10.54
C ASN A 198 -23.22 -19.70 10.46
N PHE A 199 -22.06 -20.25 10.02
CA PHE A 199 -20.80 -19.50 9.92
C PHE A 199 -20.93 -18.22 9.07
N TRP A 200 -21.56 -18.32 7.89
CA TRP A 200 -21.70 -17.19 6.97
C TRP A 200 -22.62 -16.10 7.53
N GLN A 201 -23.72 -16.52 8.20
CA GLN A 201 -24.64 -15.59 8.85
C GLN A 201 -23.92 -14.82 9.98
N ARG A 202 -23.16 -15.52 10.83
CA ARG A 202 -22.34 -14.88 11.88
C ARG A 202 -21.28 -13.95 11.27
N LEU A 203 -20.62 -14.36 10.18
CA LEU A 203 -19.62 -13.53 9.49
C LEU A 203 -20.23 -12.20 9.02
N TRP A 204 -21.35 -12.25 8.31
CA TRP A 204 -21.94 -11.06 7.70
C TRP A 204 -22.71 -10.17 8.67
N HIS A 205 -23.37 -10.74 9.69
CA HIS A 205 -24.26 -9.99 10.58
C HIS A 205 -23.62 -9.65 11.94
N VAL A 206 -22.56 -10.36 12.35
CA VAL A 206 -21.87 -10.11 13.63
C VAL A 206 -20.43 -9.66 13.38
N THR A 207 -19.60 -10.51 12.77
CA THR A 207 -18.16 -10.29 12.69
C THR A 207 -17.82 -9.04 11.88
N LEU A 208 -18.24 -8.97 10.62
CA LEU A 208 -17.89 -7.85 9.73
C LEU A 208 -18.43 -6.49 10.21
N PRO A 209 -19.69 -6.38 10.69
CA PRO A 209 -20.16 -5.13 11.25
C PRO A 209 -19.39 -4.67 12.48
N MET A 210 -19.04 -5.57 13.39
CA MET A 210 -18.29 -5.22 14.60
C MET A 210 -16.81 -4.94 14.33
N MET A 211 -16.25 -5.52 13.26
CA MET A 211 -14.87 -5.28 12.82
C MET A 211 -14.69 -4.01 11.96
N ARG A 212 -15.71 -3.18 11.78
CA ARG A 212 -15.62 -1.98 10.92
C ARG A 212 -14.38 -1.13 11.20
N GLY A 213 -14.02 -0.94 12.46
CA GLY A 213 -12.81 -0.20 12.85
C GLY A 213 -11.52 -0.83 12.30
N ALA A 214 -11.35 -2.14 12.47
CA ALA A 214 -10.18 -2.86 11.96
C ALA A 214 -10.15 -2.90 10.42
N ILE A 215 -11.32 -3.03 9.77
CA ILE A 215 -11.45 -2.97 8.31
C ILE A 215 -11.03 -1.56 7.82
N MET A 216 -11.51 -0.49 8.48
CA MET A 216 -11.13 0.88 8.13
C MET A 216 -9.62 1.10 8.24
N ILE A 217 -9.00 0.67 9.32
CA ILE A 217 -7.55 0.78 9.53
C ILE A 217 -6.80 0.08 8.40
N ASN A 218 -7.15 -1.17 8.08
CA ASN A 218 -6.53 -1.92 7.00
C ASN A 218 -6.73 -1.26 5.63
N LEU A 219 -7.92 -0.71 5.35
CA LEU A 219 -8.19 0.00 4.09
C LEU A 219 -7.37 1.30 3.99
N VAL A 220 -7.32 2.11 5.05
CA VAL A 220 -6.54 3.36 5.05
C VAL A 220 -5.05 3.08 4.86
N PHE A 221 -4.49 2.13 5.62
CA PHE A 221 -3.08 1.76 5.47
C PHE A 221 -2.79 1.11 4.11
N GLY A 222 -3.65 0.20 3.67
CA GLY A 222 -3.47 -0.49 2.40
C GLY A 222 -3.57 0.45 1.20
N VAL A 223 -4.52 1.38 1.17
CA VAL A 223 -4.65 2.38 0.11
C VAL A 223 -3.49 3.36 0.13
N THR A 224 -3.09 3.84 1.32
CA THR A 224 -1.94 4.74 1.45
C THR A 224 -0.65 4.06 1.01
N TYR A 225 -0.43 2.79 1.39
CA TYR A 225 0.71 1.99 0.94
C TYR A 225 0.68 1.80 -0.58
N GLY A 226 -0.46 1.39 -1.13
CA GLY A 226 -0.59 1.11 -2.56
C GLY A 226 -0.38 2.34 -3.44
N LEU A 227 -0.92 3.49 -3.04
CA LEU A 227 -0.70 4.76 -3.76
C LEU A 227 0.77 5.21 -3.72
N LYS A 228 1.47 4.94 -2.62
CA LYS A 228 2.88 5.29 -2.43
C LYS A 228 3.84 4.13 -2.72
N VAL A 229 3.37 3.10 -3.43
CA VAL A 229 4.22 1.94 -3.72
C VAL A 229 5.46 2.34 -4.51
N PHE A 230 6.60 1.95 -4.01
CA PHE A 230 7.92 2.14 -4.63
C PHE A 230 8.73 0.86 -4.51
N ASP A 231 9.03 0.46 -3.27
CA ASP A 231 10.04 -0.54 -2.94
C ASP A 231 9.88 -1.86 -3.70
N ILE A 232 8.68 -2.46 -3.64
CA ILE A 232 8.46 -3.79 -4.22
C ILE A 232 8.58 -3.77 -5.76
N VAL A 233 8.12 -2.70 -6.41
CA VAL A 233 8.25 -2.53 -7.86
C VAL A 233 9.70 -2.28 -8.24
N TYR A 234 10.38 -1.39 -7.51
CA TYR A 234 11.76 -1.04 -7.78
C TYR A 234 12.71 -2.24 -7.61
N VAL A 235 12.60 -2.99 -6.50
CA VAL A 235 13.51 -4.10 -6.23
C VAL A 235 13.28 -5.32 -7.14
N LEU A 236 12.05 -5.58 -7.59
CA LEU A 236 11.75 -6.73 -8.44
C LEU A 236 11.97 -6.48 -9.92
N THR A 237 11.62 -5.30 -10.42
CA THR A 237 11.54 -5.04 -11.86
C THR A 237 12.19 -3.72 -12.29
N ASN A 238 12.47 -2.83 -11.34
CA ASN A 238 12.91 -1.44 -11.62
C ASN A 238 12.05 -0.76 -12.70
N GLY A 239 10.70 -1.00 -12.64
CA GLY A 239 9.74 -0.46 -13.62
C GLY A 239 9.60 -1.25 -14.92
N GLY A 240 10.48 -2.27 -15.15
CA GLY A 240 10.46 -3.10 -16.36
C GLY A 240 9.39 -4.20 -16.40
N PRO A 241 9.29 -4.93 -17.51
CA PRO A 241 9.97 -4.72 -18.80
C PRO A 241 9.38 -3.54 -19.58
N GLY A 242 10.22 -2.75 -20.25
CA GLY A 242 9.76 -1.67 -21.14
C GLY A 242 8.81 -0.64 -20.50
N HIS A 243 9.07 -0.24 -19.26
CA HIS A 243 8.21 0.67 -18.46
C HIS A 243 6.82 0.12 -18.08
N ALA A 244 6.58 -1.19 -18.25
CA ALA A 244 5.25 -1.77 -18.01
C ALA A 244 4.82 -1.79 -16.54
N THR A 245 5.79 -1.82 -15.61
CA THR A 245 5.51 -1.84 -14.17
C THR A 245 5.84 -0.52 -13.47
N GLU A 246 6.18 0.52 -14.23
CA GLU A 246 6.37 1.85 -13.66
C GLU A 246 5.12 2.33 -12.93
N VAL A 247 5.36 2.94 -11.78
CA VAL A 247 4.37 3.60 -10.93
C VAL A 247 4.77 5.06 -10.73
N MET A 248 3.88 5.88 -10.19
CA MET A 248 4.16 7.32 -10.01
C MET A 248 5.44 7.60 -9.22
N THR A 249 5.70 6.81 -8.20
CA THR A 249 6.88 6.97 -7.33
C THR A 249 8.18 6.56 -8.01
N THR A 250 8.16 5.50 -8.87
CA THR A 250 9.35 5.10 -9.64
C THR A 250 9.68 6.12 -10.72
N TYR A 251 8.67 6.70 -11.40
CA TYR A 251 8.90 7.82 -12.32
C TYR A 251 9.45 9.05 -11.60
N SER A 252 8.85 9.43 -10.47
CA SER A 252 9.38 10.54 -9.69
C SER A 252 10.86 10.32 -9.33
N PHE A 253 11.22 9.12 -8.87
CA PHE A 253 12.59 8.77 -8.53
C PHE A 253 13.55 8.85 -9.73
N GLN A 254 13.16 8.33 -10.89
CA GLN A 254 13.97 8.39 -12.12
C GLN A 254 14.16 9.82 -12.60
N LEU A 255 13.11 10.65 -12.53
CA LEU A 255 13.15 12.05 -12.91
C LEU A 255 14.07 12.87 -11.98
N TYR A 256 14.10 12.55 -10.68
CA TYR A 256 15.09 13.12 -9.77
C TYR A 256 16.51 12.73 -10.16
N GLY A 257 16.74 11.48 -10.54
CA GLY A 257 18.03 11.02 -11.04
C GLY A 257 18.44 11.61 -12.40
N ALA A 258 17.48 12.09 -13.19
CA ALA A 258 17.69 12.77 -14.47
C ALA A 258 17.76 14.31 -14.33
N ASP A 259 17.84 14.83 -13.09
CA ASP A 259 17.84 16.26 -12.78
C ASP A 259 16.62 17.04 -13.29
N ASN A 260 15.47 16.38 -13.45
CA ASN A 260 14.19 17.00 -13.83
C ASN A 260 13.27 17.11 -12.60
N TYR A 261 13.62 17.99 -11.68
CA TYR A 261 12.98 18.10 -10.37
C TYR A 261 11.57 18.69 -10.45
N GLY A 262 11.31 19.62 -11.38
CA GLY A 262 9.98 20.22 -11.58
C GLY A 262 8.94 19.16 -11.97
N LEU A 263 9.27 18.30 -12.94
CA LEU A 263 8.39 17.21 -13.37
C LEU A 263 8.25 16.12 -12.29
N ALA A 264 9.35 15.78 -11.59
CA ALA A 264 9.35 14.83 -10.49
C ALA A 264 8.43 15.28 -9.34
N THR A 265 8.51 16.56 -8.96
CA THR A 265 7.64 17.13 -7.92
C THR A 265 6.19 17.24 -8.38
N ALA A 266 5.90 17.39 -9.67
CA ALA A 266 4.53 17.34 -10.20
C ALA A 266 3.91 15.95 -10.03
N PHE A 267 4.65 14.85 -10.26
CA PHE A 267 4.17 13.49 -9.92
C PHE A 267 3.84 13.36 -8.44
N ASN A 268 4.71 13.87 -7.57
CA ASN A 268 4.49 13.81 -6.11
C ASN A 268 3.31 14.67 -5.66
N ALA A 269 3.07 15.83 -6.30
CA ALA A 269 1.90 16.67 -6.03
C ALA A 269 0.59 16.00 -6.44
N ILE A 270 0.54 15.35 -7.61
CA ILE A 270 -0.61 14.53 -8.01
C ILE A 270 -0.85 13.39 -7.02
N LEU A 271 0.21 12.69 -6.61
CA LEU A 271 0.13 11.61 -5.63
C LEU A 271 -0.38 12.09 -4.27
N LEU A 272 0.07 13.26 -3.82
CA LEU A 272 -0.40 13.90 -2.60
C LEU A 272 -1.91 14.16 -2.66
N LEU A 273 -2.39 14.75 -3.75
CA LEU A 273 -3.82 15.03 -3.96
C LEU A 273 -4.65 13.74 -3.98
N ILE A 274 -4.24 12.74 -4.74
CA ILE A 274 -4.95 11.45 -4.82
C ILE A 274 -4.99 10.78 -3.44
N THR A 275 -3.87 10.77 -2.72
CA THR A 275 -3.79 10.14 -1.38
C THR A 275 -4.68 10.88 -0.36
N MET A 276 -4.70 12.21 -0.40
CA MET A 276 -5.55 13.04 0.46
C MET A 276 -7.04 12.77 0.19
N VAL A 277 -7.45 12.81 -1.08
CA VAL A 277 -8.84 12.55 -1.48
C VAL A 277 -9.25 11.13 -1.10
N ALA A 278 -8.44 10.12 -1.40
CA ALA A 278 -8.73 8.74 -1.04
C ALA A 278 -8.87 8.55 0.48
N GLY A 279 -7.97 9.12 1.27
CA GLY A 279 -8.04 9.07 2.74
C GLY A 279 -9.33 9.71 3.29
N ILE A 280 -9.68 10.91 2.80
CA ILE A 280 -10.92 11.60 3.20
C ILE A 280 -12.16 10.77 2.83
N LEU A 281 -12.21 10.20 1.62
CA LEU A 281 -13.33 9.39 1.17
C LEU A 281 -13.52 8.13 2.01
N ILE A 282 -12.43 7.43 2.33
CA ILE A 282 -12.48 6.22 3.18
C ILE A 282 -12.99 6.57 4.57
N VAL A 283 -12.39 7.57 5.21
CA VAL A 283 -12.77 7.96 6.57
C VAL A 283 -14.23 8.44 6.63
N ARG A 284 -14.65 9.33 5.72
CA ARG A 284 -16.03 9.83 5.68
C ARG A 284 -17.06 8.73 5.35
N GLY A 285 -16.72 7.84 4.41
CA GLY A 285 -17.61 6.74 4.01
C GLY A 285 -17.89 5.76 5.15
N MET A 286 -16.91 5.50 5.99
CA MET A 286 -17.05 4.56 7.10
C MET A 286 -17.58 5.21 8.38
N SER A 287 -17.22 6.48 8.66
CA SER A 287 -17.74 7.21 9.83
C SER A 287 -19.23 7.46 9.76
N ARG A 288 -19.78 7.80 8.59
CA ARG A 288 -21.23 8.00 8.40
C ARG A 288 -22.05 6.74 8.70
N LYS A 289 -21.54 5.55 8.40
CA LYS A 289 -22.21 4.28 8.68
C LYS A 289 -22.12 3.85 10.16
N GLY A 290 -21.16 4.38 10.91
CA GLY A 290 -21.03 4.16 12.36
C GLY A 290 -21.97 5.04 13.20
N ALA A 291 -22.29 6.24 12.72
CA ALA A 291 -23.18 7.16 13.41
C ALA A 291 -24.69 6.81 13.23
N LEU A 292 -25.04 5.95 12.29
CA LEU A 292 -26.43 5.49 12.05
C LEU A 292 -26.76 4.16 12.76
N GLY A 293 -25.83 3.65 13.58
CA GLY A 293 -25.98 2.38 14.31
C GLY A 293 -25.79 2.53 15.83
N GLN A 294 -25.93 3.77 16.37
CA GLN A 294 -26.03 4.03 17.81
C GLN A 294 -27.45 4.43 18.14
#